data_6a4b974a5164d42646696773170771e2
#
_entry.id   6a4b974a5164d42646696773170771e2
#
_cell.length_a   1.000
_cell.length_b   1.000
_cell.length_c   1.000
_cell.angle_alpha   90.00
_cell.angle_beta   90.00
_cell.angle_gamma   90.00
#
_symmetry.space_group_name_H-M   'P 1'
#
loop_
_entity.id
_entity.type
_entity.pdbx_description
1 polymer ?
#
loop_
_entity_poly.entity_id
_entity_poly.type
_entity_poly.pdbx_seq_one_letter_code
_entity_poly.pdbx_strand_id
1 'polypeptide(L)'
;MTDAFAEASAAIARGDRDPFHYVVLAWYRAQAGERDAAYQLLQQALTIAPDDPVALTTIASLYREDRRLRDAVLHCDAAIRACPTYAAAWLERGFVLSSGGSFALAVESYSEAARLDPGNAAAWAGIAMIAGRNGDAEAVRMPAAKALAIDPDNLIASAALATVEIEAGEYAPVVARLSPLLAAKAPPSSERANALNVLGDAYDRLGRTDEAFATYTAAKSEFAAVHAPQFPPEREDHRGFIDRIGRSLDGADARGWALAQAGPVPGAADSHVFLLGYPRSGTTLVENILASLPGVSALEERPTLREADEAFLGDDAGFARLAGLSPAEADPFRAAYWAKVAAAGLDVAGGTFVDMDPLKGLRLPLISRLFPQAQVLIMRRDPRDIVWSCFHTNFAMTSTSYEFTSLERTARHYDAMMRLTELSLERLPLNTHVVRYDALVREFDATTRALCDFLGLPWSVELHNFNRTAAARGVSTASAAQVRKSLYDGTRQWERYAKQLEPVLPILAPWIERFGFD
;
A
#
# COMPACT_ATOMS: atom_id res chain seq x y z
N MET A 1 17.18 -21.66 -27.80
CA MET A 1 15.76 -21.49 -27.40
C MET A 1 14.76 -21.98 -28.45
N THR A 2 15.05 -21.87 -29.72
CA THR A 2 14.19 -22.37 -30.82
C THR A 2 14.07 -23.90 -30.92
N ASP A 3 15.05 -24.65 -30.41
CA ASP A 3 15.07 -26.13 -30.52
C ASP A 3 14.01 -26.80 -29.63
N ALA A 4 13.86 -26.40 -28.36
CA ALA A 4 12.92 -27.06 -27.44
C ALA A 4 11.44 -26.87 -27.86
N PHE A 5 11.08 -25.70 -28.39
CA PHE A 5 9.73 -25.46 -28.93
C PHE A 5 9.46 -26.35 -30.16
N ALA A 6 10.41 -26.39 -31.11
CA ALA A 6 10.27 -27.20 -32.30
C ALA A 6 10.23 -28.69 -31.95
N GLU A 7 11.04 -29.13 -31.00
CA GLU A 7 11.12 -30.51 -30.54
C GLU A 7 9.82 -30.96 -29.86
N ALA A 8 9.29 -30.14 -28.92
CA ALA A 8 8.01 -30.40 -28.27
C ALA A 8 6.84 -30.41 -29.27
N SER A 9 6.83 -29.45 -30.21
CA SER A 9 5.81 -29.41 -31.29
C SER A 9 5.84 -30.65 -32.16
N ALA A 10 7.05 -31.08 -32.58
CA ALA A 10 7.23 -32.27 -33.39
C ALA A 10 6.88 -33.56 -32.63
N ALA A 11 7.16 -33.63 -31.34
CA ALA A 11 6.79 -34.77 -30.49
C ALA A 11 5.27 -34.93 -30.42
N ILE A 12 4.55 -33.86 -30.13
CA ILE A 12 3.07 -33.85 -30.08
C ILE A 12 2.49 -34.23 -31.47
N ALA A 13 3.06 -33.68 -32.56
CA ALA A 13 2.61 -34.01 -33.93
C ALA A 13 2.80 -35.50 -34.27
N ARG A 14 3.77 -36.16 -33.66
CA ARG A 14 3.98 -37.63 -33.79
C ARG A 14 3.08 -38.46 -32.87
N GLY A 15 2.23 -37.82 -32.09
CA GLY A 15 1.31 -38.47 -31.16
C GLY A 15 1.90 -38.76 -29.77
N ASP A 16 3.04 -38.15 -29.44
CA ASP A 16 3.60 -38.24 -28.08
C ASP A 16 2.67 -37.56 -27.09
N ARG A 17 2.39 -38.24 -25.99
CA ARG A 17 1.50 -37.77 -24.93
C ARG A 17 2.24 -37.44 -23.63
N ASP A 18 3.55 -37.19 -23.71
CA ASP A 18 4.27 -36.73 -22.53
C ASP A 18 3.76 -35.30 -22.13
N PRO A 19 3.20 -35.11 -20.93
CA PRO A 19 2.73 -33.82 -20.44
C PRO A 19 3.78 -32.71 -20.53
N PHE A 20 5.05 -33.07 -20.39
CA PHE A 20 6.17 -32.14 -20.46
C PHE A 20 6.23 -31.35 -21.77
N HIS A 21 5.90 -31.95 -22.92
CA HIS A 21 5.86 -31.24 -24.19
C HIS A 21 4.82 -30.13 -24.22
N TYR A 22 3.66 -30.37 -23.62
CA TYR A 22 2.60 -29.36 -23.52
C TYR A 22 3.01 -28.22 -22.57
N VAL A 23 3.70 -28.54 -21.48
CA VAL A 23 4.22 -27.52 -20.53
C VAL A 23 5.26 -26.64 -21.21
N VAL A 24 6.19 -27.22 -21.99
CA VAL A 24 7.19 -26.46 -22.75
C VAL A 24 6.50 -25.51 -23.74
N LEU A 25 5.55 -26.00 -24.53
CA LEU A 25 4.82 -25.14 -25.48
C LEU A 25 4.01 -24.04 -24.74
N ALA A 26 3.37 -24.37 -23.64
CA ALA A 26 2.62 -23.41 -22.85
C ALA A 26 3.52 -22.28 -22.33
N TRP A 27 4.72 -22.62 -21.86
CA TRP A 27 5.70 -21.62 -21.44
C TRP A 27 6.07 -20.66 -22.59
N TYR A 28 6.35 -21.17 -23.78
CA TYR A 28 6.65 -20.34 -24.95
C TYR A 28 5.46 -19.46 -25.37
N ARG A 29 4.23 -19.99 -25.35
CA ARG A 29 3.02 -19.23 -25.64
C ARG A 29 2.80 -18.10 -24.62
N ALA A 30 3.01 -18.39 -23.34
CA ALA A 30 2.92 -17.38 -22.27
C ALA A 30 3.93 -16.25 -22.48
N GLN A 31 5.19 -16.57 -22.83
CA GLN A 31 6.23 -15.57 -23.14
C GLN A 31 5.90 -14.73 -24.38
N ALA A 32 5.16 -15.29 -25.34
CA ALA A 32 4.66 -14.58 -26.52
C ALA A 32 3.40 -13.73 -26.22
N GLY A 33 2.88 -13.74 -24.99
CA GLY A 33 1.65 -13.04 -24.60
C GLY A 33 0.36 -13.80 -24.97
N GLU A 34 0.46 -15.00 -25.49
CA GLU A 34 -0.66 -15.83 -25.95
C GLU A 34 -1.23 -16.64 -24.77
N ARG A 35 -1.80 -15.93 -23.77
CA ARG A 35 -2.24 -16.50 -22.48
C ARG A 35 -3.25 -17.64 -22.63
N ASP A 36 -4.28 -17.45 -23.46
CA ASP A 36 -5.33 -18.47 -23.66
C ASP A 36 -4.76 -19.76 -24.24
N ALA A 37 -3.84 -19.65 -25.20
CA ALA A 37 -3.17 -20.81 -25.77
C ALA A 37 -2.31 -21.53 -24.71
N ALA A 38 -1.62 -20.79 -23.85
CA ALA A 38 -0.84 -21.37 -22.76
C ALA A 38 -1.74 -22.13 -21.76
N TYR A 39 -2.88 -21.55 -21.36
CA TYR A 39 -3.85 -22.25 -20.51
C TYR A 39 -4.40 -23.51 -21.14
N GLN A 40 -4.76 -23.47 -22.42
CA GLN A 40 -5.27 -24.66 -23.15
C GLN A 40 -4.24 -25.79 -23.17
N LEU A 41 -2.98 -25.48 -23.42
CA LEU A 41 -1.89 -26.47 -23.44
C LEU A 41 -1.68 -27.08 -22.03
N LEU A 42 -1.70 -26.27 -20.96
CA LEU A 42 -1.58 -26.79 -19.59
C LEU A 42 -2.78 -27.63 -19.18
N GLN A 43 -3.99 -27.28 -19.62
CA GLN A 43 -5.17 -28.12 -19.39
C GLN A 43 -5.06 -29.46 -20.13
N GLN A 44 -4.48 -29.49 -21.34
CA GLN A 44 -4.19 -30.74 -22.05
C GLN A 44 -3.17 -31.57 -21.26
N ALA A 45 -2.06 -30.96 -20.79
CA ALA A 45 -1.09 -31.66 -19.95
C ALA A 45 -1.76 -32.30 -18.72
N LEU A 46 -2.61 -31.55 -18.00
CA LEU A 46 -3.33 -32.01 -16.82
C LEU A 46 -4.45 -33.01 -17.15
N THR A 47 -4.98 -33.04 -18.38
CA THR A 47 -5.90 -34.08 -18.83
C THR A 47 -5.16 -35.42 -19.03
N ILE A 48 -3.91 -35.37 -19.48
CA ILE A 48 -3.06 -36.54 -19.65
C ILE A 48 -2.55 -37.06 -18.29
N ALA A 49 -2.05 -36.15 -17.47
CA ALA A 49 -1.52 -36.45 -16.13
C ALA A 49 -2.05 -35.40 -15.11
N PRO A 50 -3.19 -35.69 -14.44
CA PRO A 50 -3.85 -34.73 -13.53
C PRO A 50 -3.00 -34.31 -12.33
N ASP A 51 -2.06 -35.18 -11.92
CA ASP A 51 -1.18 -34.93 -10.78
C ASP A 51 0.25 -34.59 -11.19
N ASP A 52 0.48 -34.18 -12.44
CA ASP A 52 1.82 -33.78 -12.88
C ASP A 52 2.28 -32.49 -12.16
N PRO A 53 3.31 -32.55 -11.31
CA PRO A 53 3.70 -31.41 -10.48
C PRO A 53 4.27 -30.27 -11.31
N VAL A 54 4.84 -30.52 -12.49
CA VAL A 54 5.41 -29.48 -13.36
C VAL A 54 4.28 -28.70 -14.04
N ALA A 55 3.28 -29.39 -14.58
CA ALA A 55 2.11 -28.75 -15.18
C ALA A 55 1.31 -27.94 -14.15
N LEU A 56 1.06 -28.52 -12.96
CA LEU A 56 0.37 -27.86 -11.86
C LEU A 56 1.11 -26.60 -11.38
N THR A 57 2.43 -26.64 -11.26
CA THR A 57 3.23 -25.49 -10.85
C THR A 57 3.27 -24.42 -11.94
N THR A 58 3.36 -24.82 -13.21
CA THR A 58 3.40 -23.89 -14.33
C THR A 58 2.07 -23.14 -14.50
N ILE A 59 0.93 -23.84 -14.36
CA ILE A 59 -0.37 -23.16 -14.42
C ILE A 59 -0.59 -22.25 -13.20
N ALA A 60 -0.07 -22.62 -12.03
CA ALA A 60 -0.09 -21.75 -10.83
C ALA A 60 0.68 -20.45 -11.05
N SER A 61 1.85 -20.52 -11.72
CA SER A 61 2.62 -19.32 -12.08
C SER A 61 1.83 -18.39 -13.00
N LEU A 62 1.14 -18.93 -14.03
CA LEU A 62 0.27 -18.12 -14.90
C LEU A 62 -0.88 -17.48 -14.11
N TYR A 63 -1.53 -18.23 -13.21
CA TYR A 63 -2.60 -17.68 -12.36
C TYR A 63 -2.08 -16.58 -11.44
N ARG A 64 -0.85 -16.69 -10.89
CA ARG A 64 -0.22 -15.64 -10.10
C ARG A 64 0.01 -14.38 -10.91
N GLU A 65 0.54 -14.51 -12.12
CA GLU A 65 0.76 -13.39 -13.03
C GLU A 65 -0.56 -12.69 -13.40
N ASP A 66 -1.64 -13.44 -13.60
CA ASP A 66 -2.99 -12.93 -13.87
C ASP A 66 -3.74 -12.48 -12.60
N ARG A 67 -3.05 -12.42 -11.44
CA ARG A 67 -3.60 -12.02 -10.14
C ARG A 67 -4.72 -12.92 -9.61
N ARG A 68 -4.87 -14.10 -10.14
CA ARG A 68 -5.80 -15.16 -9.71
C ARG A 68 -5.18 -15.98 -8.57
N LEU A 69 -4.85 -15.30 -7.46
CA LEU A 69 -4.02 -15.89 -6.40
C LEU A 69 -4.67 -17.11 -5.72
N ARG A 70 -6.00 -17.15 -5.60
CA ARG A 70 -6.71 -18.31 -5.04
C ARG A 70 -6.50 -19.56 -5.90
N ASP A 71 -6.66 -19.42 -7.21
CA ASP A 71 -6.47 -20.53 -8.16
C ASP A 71 -5.00 -20.98 -8.15
N ALA A 72 -4.07 -20.03 -8.09
CA ALA A 72 -2.64 -20.33 -8.01
C ALA A 72 -2.29 -21.14 -6.75
N VAL A 73 -2.77 -20.76 -5.56
CA VAL A 73 -2.54 -21.52 -4.31
C VAL A 73 -3.08 -22.94 -4.43
N LEU A 74 -4.30 -23.12 -4.95
CA LEU A 74 -4.91 -24.45 -5.11
C LEU A 74 -4.06 -25.40 -5.97
N HIS A 75 -3.48 -24.87 -7.06
CA HIS A 75 -2.62 -25.65 -7.94
C HIS A 75 -1.23 -25.92 -7.34
N CYS A 76 -0.64 -24.97 -6.62
CA CYS A 76 0.57 -25.24 -5.83
C CYS A 76 0.35 -26.33 -4.79
N ASP A 77 -0.76 -26.26 -4.04
CA ASP A 77 -1.10 -27.27 -3.03
C ASP A 77 -1.35 -28.64 -3.67
N ALA A 78 -1.92 -28.71 -4.88
CA ALA A 78 -2.07 -29.95 -5.63
C ALA A 78 -0.72 -30.51 -6.06
N ALA A 79 0.19 -29.68 -6.58
CA ALA A 79 1.55 -30.09 -6.97
C ALA A 79 2.33 -30.64 -5.76
N ILE A 80 2.24 -29.98 -4.60
CA ILE A 80 2.89 -30.40 -3.36
C ILE A 80 2.32 -31.73 -2.86
N ARG A 81 0.99 -31.94 -2.95
CA ARG A 81 0.37 -33.23 -2.60
C ARG A 81 0.85 -34.35 -3.52
N ALA A 82 0.96 -34.07 -4.82
CA ALA A 82 1.44 -35.04 -5.81
C ALA A 82 2.92 -35.39 -5.62
N CYS A 83 3.76 -34.40 -5.37
CA CYS A 83 5.19 -34.56 -5.15
C CYS A 83 5.70 -33.61 -4.05
N PRO A 84 5.68 -34.01 -2.77
CA PRO A 84 6.09 -33.16 -1.65
C PRO A 84 7.56 -32.74 -1.68
N THR A 85 8.39 -33.42 -2.43
CA THR A 85 9.82 -33.14 -2.60
C THR A 85 10.12 -32.25 -3.81
N TYR A 86 9.12 -31.81 -4.56
CA TYR A 86 9.29 -30.94 -5.71
C TYR A 86 9.46 -29.47 -5.27
N ALA A 87 10.71 -29.04 -5.10
CA ALA A 87 11.07 -27.75 -4.56
C ALA A 87 10.42 -26.55 -5.30
N ALA A 88 10.25 -26.68 -6.64
CA ALA A 88 9.65 -25.62 -7.45
C ALA A 88 8.19 -25.32 -7.08
N ALA A 89 7.41 -26.32 -6.66
CA ALA A 89 6.03 -26.11 -6.20
C ALA A 89 5.99 -25.32 -4.88
N TRP A 90 6.89 -25.59 -3.95
CA TRP A 90 7.04 -24.83 -2.72
C TRP A 90 7.50 -23.40 -2.98
N LEU A 91 8.45 -23.21 -3.90
CA LEU A 91 8.92 -21.89 -4.31
C LEU A 91 7.78 -21.05 -4.91
N GLU A 92 7.03 -21.61 -5.85
CA GLU A 92 5.90 -20.91 -6.50
C GLU A 92 4.80 -20.58 -5.48
N ARG A 93 4.50 -21.53 -4.55
CA ARG A 93 3.58 -21.28 -3.44
C ARG A 93 4.03 -20.09 -2.59
N GLY A 94 5.33 -19.97 -2.32
CA GLY A 94 5.93 -18.83 -1.63
C GLY A 94 5.69 -17.51 -2.38
N PHE A 95 5.88 -17.48 -3.69
CA PHE A 95 5.60 -16.30 -4.54
C PHE A 95 4.12 -15.92 -4.54
N VAL A 96 3.22 -16.89 -4.66
CA VAL A 96 1.77 -16.66 -4.66
C VAL A 96 1.32 -16.07 -3.32
N LEU A 97 1.74 -16.67 -2.21
CA LEU A 97 1.38 -16.24 -0.86
C LEU A 97 1.96 -14.86 -0.52
N SER A 98 3.20 -14.60 -0.93
CA SER A 98 3.83 -13.30 -0.78
C SER A 98 3.09 -12.21 -1.57
N SER A 99 2.69 -12.52 -2.81
CA SER A 99 1.87 -11.63 -3.65
C SER A 99 0.49 -11.33 -3.05
N GLY A 100 -0.05 -12.26 -2.27
CA GLY A 100 -1.32 -12.14 -1.54
C GLY A 100 -1.20 -11.54 -0.13
N GLY A 101 0.02 -11.20 0.32
CA GLY A 101 0.26 -10.64 1.65
C GLY A 101 0.27 -11.68 2.80
N SER A 102 0.21 -12.97 2.49
CA SER A 102 0.26 -14.06 3.48
C SER A 102 1.71 -14.42 3.83
N PHE A 103 2.44 -13.46 4.40
CA PHE A 103 3.89 -13.53 4.54
C PHE A 103 4.39 -14.66 5.44
N ALA A 104 3.68 -15.00 6.52
CA ALA A 104 4.06 -16.12 7.39
C ALA A 104 4.07 -17.45 6.62
N LEU A 105 3.00 -17.74 5.89
CA LEU A 105 2.90 -18.95 5.06
C LEU A 105 3.87 -18.91 3.86
N ALA A 106 4.19 -17.73 3.35
CA ALA A 106 5.20 -17.58 2.31
C ALA A 106 6.60 -17.95 2.82
N VAL A 107 6.98 -17.52 4.04
CA VAL A 107 8.27 -17.90 4.68
C VAL A 107 8.35 -19.41 4.87
N GLU A 108 7.30 -20.06 5.33
CA GLU A 108 7.25 -21.53 5.46
C GLU A 108 7.50 -22.19 4.10
N SER A 109 6.85 -21.72 3.05
CA SER A 109 6.99 -22.26 1.69
C SER A 109 8.39 -22.05 1.13
N TYR A 110 8.97 -20.85 1.26
CA TYR A 110 10.34 -20.58 0.85
C TYR A 110 11.35 -21.40 1.65
N SER A 111 11.13 -21.59 2.95
CA SER A 111 12.00 -22.39 3.81
C SER A 111 12.01 -23.84 3.39
N GLU A 112 10.86 -24.39 3.02
CA GLU A 112 10.77 -25.77 2.54
C GLU A 112 11.39 -25.91 1.14
N ALA A 113 11.20 -24.93 0.25
CA ALA A 113 11.89 -24.88 -1.04
C ALA A 113 13.43 -24.86 -0.86
N ALA A 114 13.94 -24.03 0.05
CA ALA A 114 15.37 -23.94 0.36
C ALA A 114 15.93 -25.19 1.06
N ARG A 115 15.11 -25.92 1.83
CA ARG A 115 15.48 -27.20 2.44
C ARG A 115 15.60 -28.31 1.40
N LEU A 116 14.68 -28.34 0.42
CA LEU A 116 14.65 -29.33 -0.65
C LEU A 116 15.73 -29.05 -1.72
N ASP A 117 15.95 -27.77 -2.00
CA ASP A 117 16.99 -27.30 -2.94
C ASP A 117 17.80 -26.15 -2.29
N PRO A 118 18.86 -26.47 -1.55
CA PRO A 118 19.72 -25.45 -0.94
C PRO A 118 20.44 -24.52 -1.93
N GLY A 119 20.53 -24.93 -3.20
CA GLY A 119 21.08 -24.14 -4.31
C GLY A 119 20.09 -23.14 -4.91
N ASN A 120 18.88 -23.05 -4.40
CA ASN A 120 17.85 -22.15 -4.93
C ASN A 120 18.00 -20.73 -4.33
N ALA A 121 18.66 -19.85 -5.06
CA ALA A 121 18.84 -18.45 -4.65
C ALA A 121 17.51 -17.72 -4.43
N ALA A 122 16.49 -17.99 -5.23
CA ALA A 122 15.19 -17.31 -5.14
C ALA A 122 14.44 -17.65 -3.84
N ALA A 123 14.56 -18.89 -3.35
CA ALA A 123 13.97 -19.28 -2.06
C ALA A 123 14.62 -18.51 -0.89
N TRP A 124 15.95 -18.45 -0.87
CA TRP A 124 16.69 -17.68 0.15
C TRP A 124 16.39 -16.18 0.06
N ALA A 125 16.32 -15.63 -1.16
CA ALA A 125 15.97 -14.23 -1.39
C ALA A 125 14.56 -13.89 -0.91
N GLY A 126 13.59 -14.80 -1.11
CA GLY A 126 12.22 -14.64 -0.62
C GLY A 126 12.14 -14.59 0.92
N ILE A 127 12.90 -15.44 1.61
CA ILE A 127 13.01 -15.39 3.09
C ILE A 127 13.61 -14.05 3.54
N ALA A 128 14.72 -13.62 2.93
CA ALA A 128 15.38 -12.35 3.26
C ALA A 128 14.46 -11.14 3.04
N MET A 129 13.71 -11.12 1.93
CA MET A 129 12.78 -10.05 1.59
C MET A 129 11.68 -9.90 2.66
N ILE A 130 11.09 -11.00 3.12
CA ILE A 130 10.03 -10.94 4.12
C ILE A 130 10.58 -10.55 5.49
N ALA A 131 11.77 -11.05 5.87
CA ALA A 131 12.45 -10.64 7.09
C ALA A 131 12.75 -9.13 7.10
N GLY A 132 13.24 -8.58 5.98
CA GLY A 132 13.50 -7.15 5.82
C GLY A 132 12.22 -6.32 5.94
N ARG A 133 11.12 -6.78 5.36
CA ARG A 133 9.80 -6.14 5.49
C ARG A 133 9.32 -6.08 6.94
N ASN A 134 9.63 -7.08 7.75
CA ASN A 134 9.28 -7.13 9.17
C ASN A 134 10.23 -6.30 10.05
N GLY A 135 11.31 -5.75 9.49
CA GLY A 135 12.34 -5.01 10.22
C GLY A 135 13.24 -5.92 11.07
N ASP A 136 13.31 -7.22 10.76
CA ASP A 136 14.17 -8.18 11.46
C ASP A 136 15.54 -8.26 10.79
N ALA A 137 16.43 -7.38 11.23
CA ALA A 137 17.76 -7.24 10.66
C ALA A 137 18.61 -8.53 10.78
N GLU A 138 18.46 -9.29 11.86
CA GLU A 138 19.20 -10.54 12.04
C GLU A 138 18.70 -11.62 11.10
N ALA A 139 17.39 -11.74 10.95
CA ALA A 139 16.76 -12.72 10.07
C ALA A 139 17.04 -12.47 8.58
N VAL A 140 17.41 -11.23 8.18
CA VAL A 140 17.78 -10.91 6.78
C VAL A 140 19.17 -11.42 6.40
N ARG A 141 20.16 -11.23 7.27
CA ARG A 141 21.59 -11.34 6.89
C ARG A 141 21.97 -12.71 6.34
N MET A 142 21.57 -13.77 7.03
CA MET A 142 21.97 -15.13 6.64
C MET A 142 21.28 -15.58 5.34
N PRO A 143 19.95 -15.44 5.16
CA PRO A 143 19.31 -15.81 3.88
C PRO A 143 19.79 -14.96 2.71
N ALA A 144 19.98 -13.65 2.89
CA ALA A 144 20.52 -12.79 1.84
C ALA A 144 21.95 -13.20 1.44
N ALA A 145 22.82 -13.49 2.41
CA ALA A 145 24.18 -13.95 2.13
C ALA A 145 24.20 -15.29 1.36
N LYS A 146 23.31 -16.22 1.71
CA LYS A 146 23.16 -17.49 0.97
C LYS A 146 22.69 -17.27 -0.46
N ALA A 147 21.65 -16.43 -0.64
CA ALA A 147 21.16 -16.09 -1.97
C ALA A 147 22.25 -15.47 -2.86
N LEU A 148 23.00 -14.50 -2.31
CA LEU A 148 24.08 -13.79 -3.03
C LEU A 148 25.33 -14.66 -3.25
N ALA A 149 25.57 -15.67 -2.43
CA ALA A 149 26.62 -16.65 -2.67
C ALA A 149 26.31 -17.58 -3.86
N ILE A 150 25.02 -17.86 -4.10
CA ILE A 150 24.54 -18.68 -5.23
C ILE A 150 24.40 -17.82 -6.48
N ASP A 151 23.76 -16.66 -6.35
CA ASP A 151 23.47 -15.69 -7.42
C ASP A 151 23.89 -14.29 -6.97
N PRO A 152 25.12 -13.84 -7.29
CA PRO A 152 25.63 -12.52 -6.89
C PRO A 152 24.82 -11.34 -7.44
N ASP A 153 24.07 -11.56 -8.55
CA ASP A 153 23.28 -10.54 -9.21
C ASP A 153 21.82 -10.51 -8.73
N ASN A 154 21.47 -11.27 -7.69
CA ASN A 154 20.13 -11.36 -7.16
C ASN A 154 19.66 -10.03 -6.57
N LEU A 155 18.79 -9.33 -7.29
CA LEU A 155 18.29 -8.01 -6.89
C LEU A 155 17.43 -8.05 -5.62
N ILE A 156 16.64 -9.11 -5.42
CA ILE A 156 15.78 -9.24 -4.23
C ILE A 156 16.63 -9.37 -2.98
N ALA A 157 17.61 -10.27 -3.00
CA ALA A 157 18.52 -10.47 -1.88
C ALA A 157 19.38 -9.21 -1.62
N SER A 158 19.87 -8.57 -2.70
CA SER A 158 20.64 -7.33 -2.62
C SER A 158 19.83 -6.18 -2.02
N ALA A 159 18.56 -6.02 -2.40
CA ALA A 159 17.68 -5.00 -1.84
C ALA A 159 17.31 -5.29 -0.37
N ALA A 160 17.03 -6.55 -0.03
CA ALA A 160 16.73 -6.94 1.35
C ALA A 160 17.93 -6.67 2.29
N LEU A 161 19.14 -7.05 1.86
CA LEU A 161 20.37 -6.77 2.63
C LEU A 161 20.61 -5.26 2.76
N ALA A 162 20.39 -4.50 1.68
CA ALA A 162 20.58 -3.06 1.67
C ALA A 162 19.67 -2.34 2.67
N THR A 163 18.46 -2.82 2.91
CA THR A 163 17.55 -2.23 3.90
C THR A 163 18.18 -2.26 5.30
N VAL A 164 18.78 -3.39 5.67
CA VAL A 164 19.44 -3.57 6.98
C VAL A 164 20.73 -2.76 7.08
N GLU A 165 21.51 -2.70 6.00
CA GLU A 165 22.73 -1.90 5.94
C GLU A 165 22.44 -0.40 6.08
N ILE A 166 21.37 0.09 5.45
CA ILE A 166 20.91 1.49 5.60
C ILE A 166 20.52 1.78 7.06
N GLU A 167 19.80 0.88 7.72
CA GLU A 167 19.44 1.05 9.13
C GLU A 167 20.66 1.04 10.05
N ALA A 168 21.70 0.27 9.69
CA ALA A 168 22.98 0.24 10.39
C ALA A 168 23.90 1.44 10.07
N GLY A 169 23.53 2.30 9.11
CA GLY A 169 24.35 3.42 8.66
C GLY A 169 25.41 3.06 7.62
N GLU A 170 25.33 1.87 7.05
CA GLU A 170 26.30 1.29 6.09
C GLU A 170 25.87 1.59 4.64
N TYR A 171 25.94 2.84 4.19
CA TYR A 171 25.40 3.26 2.89
C TYR A 171 26.33 2.95 1.71
N ALA A 172 27.66 3.03 1.90
CA ALA A 172 28.63 2.84 0.82
C ALA A 172 28.61 1.41 0.23
N PRO A 173 28.51 0.33 1.02
CA PRO A 173 28.32 -1.03 0.52
C PRO A 173 27.06 -1.19 -0.34
N VAL A 174 25.95 -0.55 0.05
CA VAL A 174 24.70 -0.57 -0.72
C VAL A 174 24.91 0.01 -2.11
N VAL A 175 25.52 1.21 -2.20
CA VAL A 175 25.82 1.85 -3.47
C VAL A 175 26.77 1.00 -4.31
N ALA A 176 27.83 0.47 -3.73
CA ALA A 176 28.81 -0.36 -4.44
C ALA A 176 28.17 -1.64 -5.05
N ARG A 177 27.20 -2.23 -4.37
CA ARG A 177 26.53 -3.45 -4.80
C ARG A 177 25.41 -3.17 -5.81
N LEU A 178 24.50 -2.22 -5.51
CA LEU A 178 23.30 -2.02 -6.33
C LEU A 178 23.54 -1.20 -7.60
N SER A 179 24.46 -0.22 -7.58
CA SER A 179 24.66 0.66 -8.76
C SER A 179 25.08 -0.11 -10.02
N PRO A 180 26.06 -1.04 -10.01
CA PRO A 180 26.43 -1.78 -11.21
C PRO A 180 25.31 -2.72 -11.69
N LEU A 181 24.57 -3.37 -10.79
CA LEU A 181 23.48 -4.26 -11.13
C LEU A 181 22.33 -3.51 -11.82
N LEU A 182 22.04 -2.30 -11.36
CA LEU A 182 20.95 -1.48 -11.88
C LEU A 182 21.33 -0.67 -13.13
N ALA A 183 22.61 -0.48 -13.41
CA ALA A 183 23.09 0.15 -14.64
C ALA A 183 22.85 -0.74 -15.88
N ALA A 184 22.74 -2.04 -15.73
CA ALA A 184 22.43 -2.97 -16.82
C ALA A 184 21.03 -2.72 -17.37
N LYS A 185 20.90 -2.66 -18.71
CA LYS A 185 19.59 -2.57 -19.36
C LYS A 185 18.82 -3.86 -19.19
N ALA A 186 17.63 -3.77 -18.62
CA ALA A 186 16.70 -4.88 -18.46
C ALA A 186 15.26 -4.36 -18.63
N PRO A 187 14.28 -5.22 -18.94
CA PRO A 187 12.87 -4.84 -18.90
C PRO A 187 12.46 -4.32 -17.53
N PRO A 188 11.48 -3.41 -17.46
CA PRO A 188 10.94 -2.95 -16.18
C PRO A 188 10.42 -4.11 -15.32
N SER A 189 10.76 -4.08 -14.03
CA SER A 189 10.26 -5.07 -13.06
C SER A 189 10.06 -4.46 -11.67
N SER A 190 9.21 -5.09 -10.86
CA SER A 190 8.98 -4.68 -9.48
C SER A 190 10.25 -4.81 -8.63
N GLU A 191 11.07 -5.81 -8.90
CA GLU A 191 12.34 -6.06 -8.22
C GLU A 191 13.35 -4.94 -8.50
N ARG A 192 13.46 -4.52 -9.79
CA ARG A 192 14.30 -3.37 -10.16
C ARG A 192 13.81 -2.07 -9.53
N ALA A 193 12.51 -1.83 -9.57
CA ALA A 193 11.91 -0.65 -8.98
C ALA A 193 12.19 -0.59 -7.46
N ASN A 194 12.05 -1.71 -6.75
CA ASN A 194 12.39 -1.80 -5.33
C ASN A 194 13.89 -1.55 -5.08
N ALA A 195 14.77 -2.20 -5.82
CA ALA A 195 16.21 -2.04 -5.68
C ALA A 195 16.66 -0.59 -5.97
N LEU A 196 16.09 0.05 -7.00
CA LEU A 196 16.31 1.48 -7.28
C LEU A 196 15.83 2.35 -6.12
N ASN A 197 14.66 2.07 -5.52
CA ASN A 197 14.17 2.86 -4.40
C ASN A 197 15.14 2.77 -3.20
N VAL A 198 15.61 1.57 -2.85
CA VAL A 198 16.58 1.35 -1.76
C VAL A 198 17.94 2.00 -2.08
N LEU A 199 18.39 1.96 -3.34
CA LEU A 199 19.58 2.68 -3.76
C LEU A 199 19.41 4.20 -3.62
N GLY A 200 18.23 4.72 -3.93
CA GLY A 200 17.85 6.13 -3.71
C GLY A 200 17.97 6.50 -2.23
N ASP A 201 17.47 5.64 -1.33
CA ASP A 201 17.59 5.84 0.12
C ASP A 201 19.07 5.91 0.57
N ALA A 202 19.94 5.05 0.02
CA ALA A 202 21.36 5.09 0.32
C ALA A 202 22.04 6.39 -0.16
N TYR A 203 21.71 6.86 -1.37
CA TYR A 203 22.19 8.15 -1.87
C TYR A 203 21.68 9.32 -1.02
N ASP A 204 20.40 9.29 -0.62
CA ASP A 204 19.83 10.31 0.27
C ASP A 204 20.57 10.41 1.59
N ARG A 205 20.86 9.27 2.23
CA ARG A 205 21.62 9.19 3.48
C ARG A 205 23.07 9.66 3.34
N LEU A 206 23.66 9.53 2.15
CA LEU A 206 25.00 10.05 1.84
C LEU A 206 24.98 11.55 1.50
N GLY A 207 23.82 12.22 1.45
CA GLY A 207 23.68 13.59 1.04
C GLY A 207 23.84 13.84 -0.47
N ARG A 208 23.81 12.77 -1.28
CA ARG A 208 23.91 12.79 -2.76
C ARG A 208 22.53 13.01 -3.37
N THR A 209 21.95 14.20 -3.14
CA THR A 209 20.55 14.50 -3.42
C THR A 209 20.16 14.40 -4.90
N ASP A 210 21.00 14.85 -5.82
CA ASP A 210 20.74 14.76 -7.27
C ASP A 210 20.68 13.29 -7.73
N GLU A 211 21.57 12.45 -7.21
CA GLU A 211 21.59 11.03 -7.53
C GLU A 211 20.42 10.27 -6.87
N ALA A 212 20.10 10.63 -5.64
CA ALA A 212 18.92 10.10 -4.95
C ALA A 212 17.65 10.41 -5.76
N PHE A 213 17.46 11.66 -6.15
CA PHE A 213 16.29 12.08 -6.93
C PHE A 213 16.21 11.37 -8.29
N ALA A 214 17.32 11.27 -9.02
CA ALA A 214 17.38 10.56 -10.29
C ALA A 214 17.02 9.08 -10.13
N THR A 215 17.51 8.46 -9.04
CA THR A 215 17.27 7.04 -8.75
C THR A 215 15.82 6.79 -8.33
N TYR A 216 15.23 7.65 -7.48
CA TYR A 216 13.80 7.58 -7.16
C TYR A 216 12.92 7.78 -8.41
N THR A 217 13.29 8.71 -9.28
CA THR A 217 12.57 8.94 -10.54
C THR A 217 12.61 7.69 -11.43
N ALA A 218 13.77 7.03 -11.53
CA ALA A 218 13.91 5.77 -12.26
C ALA A 218 13.05 4.66 -11.63
N ALA A 219 13.06 4.53 -10.29
CA ALA A 219 12.22 3.57 -9.56
C ALA A 219 10.73 3.78 -9.89
N LYS A 220 10.27 5.03 -9.85
CA LYS A 220 8.87 5.37 -10.14
C LYS A 220 8.49 5.13 -11.61
N SER A 221 9.41 5.35 -12.54
CA SER A 221 9.20 5.03 -13.95
C SER A 221 9.07 3.53 -14.17
N GLU A 222 9.88 2.72 -13.51
CA GLU A 222 9.78 1.24 -13.54
C GLU A 222 8.42 0.79 -12.97
N PHE A 223 8.01 1.30 -11.80
CA PHE A 223 6.70 1.01 -11.22
C PHE A 223 5.55 1.41 -12.14
N ALA A 224 5.61 2.59 -12.72
CA ALA A 224 4.60 3.05 -13.67
C ALA A 224 4.48 2.10 -14.85
N ALA A 225 5.60 1.70 -15.45
CA ALA A 225 5.63 0.80 -16.60
C ALA A 225 5.04 -0.59 -16.28
N VAL A 226 5.43 -1.17 -15.14
CA VAL A 226 4.95 -2.50 -14.70
C VAL A 226 3.44 -2.50 -14.45
N HIS A 227 2.92 -1.40 -13.90
CA HIS A 227 1.50 -1.34 -13.48
C HIS A 227 0.58 -0.62 -14.48
N ALA A 228 1.11 -0.01 -15.54
CA ALA A 228 0.32 0.70 -16.55
C ALA A 228 -0.89 -0.09 -17.09
N PRO A 229 -0.80 -1.42 -17.34
CA PRO A 229 -1.96 -2.19 -17.81
C PRO A 229 -3.14 -2.23 -16.83
N GLN A 230 -2.91 -1.97 -15.53
CA GLN A 230 -3.96 -1.95 -14.50
C GLN A 230 -4.69 -0.59 -14.45
N PHE A 231 -4.10 0.46 -15.05
CA PHE A 231 -4.58 1.84 -15.03
C PHE A 231 -4.66 2.40 -16.46
N PRO A 232 -5.50 1.82 -17.33
CA PRO A 232 -5.59 2.26 -18.71
C PRO A 232 -6.21 3.67 -18.79
N PRO A 233 -5.78 4.49 -19.77
CA PRO A 233 -6.21 5.90 -19.89
C PRO A 233 -7.72 6.11 -20.05
N GLU A 234 -8.44 5.09 -20.53
CA GLU A 234 -9.89 5.12 -20.74
C GLU A 234 -10.68 4.99 -19.44
N ARG A 235 -10.05 4.49 -18.39
CA ARG A 235 -10.65 4.37 -17.06
C ARG A 235 -10.45 5.67 -16.28
N GLU A 236 -11.50 6.10 -15.57
CA GLU A 236 -11.40 7.22 -14.63
C GLU A 236 -10.22 6.98 -13.66
N ASP A 237 -9.22 7.85 -13.68
CA ASP A 237 -8.12 7.81 -12.73
C ASP A 237 -8.56 8.36 -11.36
N HIS A 238 -7.68 8.25 -10.36
CA HIS A 238 -8.05 8.66 -9.01
C HIS A 238 -8.31 10.17 -8.90
N ARG A 239 -7.66 11.00 -9.72
CA ARG A 239 -7.92 12.45 -9.76
C ARG A 239 -9.26 12.75 -10.42
N GLY A 240 -9.60 12.08 -11.52
CA GLY A 240 -10.91 12.20 -12.16
C GLY A 240 -12.05 11.87 -11.19
N PHE A 241 -11.87 10.82 -10.37
CA PHE A 241 -12.80 10.47 -9.30
C PHE A 241 -12.94 11.60 -8.26
N ILE A 242 -11.81 12.19 -7.79
CA ILE A 242 -11.81 13.34 -6.86
C ILE A 242 -12.55 14.53 -7.46
N ASP A 243 -12.19 14.89 -8.69
CA ASP A 243 -12.78 16.04 -9.40
C ASP A 243 -14.28 15.85 -9.64
N ARG A 244 -14.74 14.63 -9.90
CA ARG A 244 -16.17 14.31 -10.05
C ARG A 244 -16.92 14.53 -8.74
N ILE A 245 -16.41 14.00 -7.62
CA ILE A 245 -17.02 14.23 -6.30
C ILE A 245 -17.05 15.74 -5.99
N GLY A 246 -16.00 16.46 -6.29
CA GLY A 246 -15.93 17.91 -6.09
C GLY A 246 -17.00 18.66 -6.87
N ARG A 247 -17.18 18.36 -8.17
CA ARG A 247 -18.24 18.97 -8.98
C ARG A 247 -19.64 18.64 -8.46
N SER A 248 -19.87 17.39 -8.08
CA SER A 248 -21.17 16.97 -7.53
C SER A 248 -21.48 17.66 -6.20
N LEU A 249 -20.48 17.86 -5.35
CA LEU A 249 -20.63 18.57 -4.09
C LEU A 249 -20.84 20.08 -4.30
N ASP A 250 -20.13 20.70 -5.22
CA ASP A 250 -20.28 22.13 -5.51
C ASP A 250 -21.67 22.47 -6.08
N GLY A 251 -22.22 21.56 -6.89
CA GLY A 251 -23.58 21.66 -7.44
C GLY A 251 -24.70 21.30 -6.47
N ALA A 252 -24.38 20.72 -5.29
CA ALA A 252 -25.39 20.28 -4.33
C ALA A 252 -25.95 21.45 -3.49
N ASP A 253 -27.26 21.40 -3.16
CA ASP A 253 -27.86 22.36 -2.22
C ASP A 253 -27.36 22.09 -0.79
N ALA A 254 -26.64 23.08 -0.22
CA ALA A 254 -26.09 23.00 1.13
C ALA A 254 -27.17 22.72 2.22
N ARG A 255 -28.41 23.16 2.00
CA ARG A 255 -29.52 22.91 2.93
C ARG A 255 -29.92 21.44 3.00
N GLY A 256 -29.69 20.67 1.93
CA GLY A 256 -29.97 19.23 1.90
C GLY A 256 -29.05 18.40 2.78
N TRP A 257 -27.91 18.95 3.20
CA TRP A 257 -26.92 18.24 4.04
C TRP A 257 -27.16 18.33 5.54
N ALA A 258 -28.03 19.24 6.00
CA ALA A 258 -28.42 19.30 7.41
C ALA A 258 -29.27 18.08 7.76
N LEU A 259 -28.73 17.17 8.57
CA LEU A 259 -29.46 15.99 9.04
C LEU A 259 -30.13 16.25 10.39
N ALA A 260 -31.36 15.69 10.52
CA ALA A 260 -31.91 15.36 11.82
C ALA A 260 -30.99 14.32 12.53
N GLN A 261 -30.99 14.33 13.86
CA GLN A 261 -30.17 13.41 14.64
C GLN A 261 -30.37 11.97 14.18
N ALA A 262 -29.29 11.29 13.84
CA ALA A 262 -29.30 9.87 13.55
C ALA A 262 -29.53 9.07 14.84
N GLY A 263 -30.35 8.02 14.78
CA GLY A 263 -30.59 7.12 15.90
C GLY A 263 -29.35 6.34 16.32
N PRO A 264 -29.31 5.78 17.54
CA PRO A 264 -28.21 4.94 17.98
C PRO A 264 -28.11 3.66 17.13
N VAL A 265 -26.88 3.22 16.87
CA VAL A 265 -26.61 1.93 16.21
C VAL A 265 -26.02 0.97 17.26
N PRO A 266 -26.55 -0.25 17.41
CA PRO A 266 -25.99 -1.23 18.34
C PRO A 266 -24.51 -1.51 18.06
N GLY A 267 -23.67 -1.52 19.10
CA GLY A 267 -22.23 -1.73 19.00
C GLY A 267 -21.41 -0.54 18.53
N ALA A 268 -22.06 0.63 18.33
CA ALA A 268 -21.35 1.87 18.04
C ALA A 268 -20.59 2.39 19.29
N ALA A 269 -19.50 3.11 19.05
CA ALA A 269 -18.80 3.85 20.10
C ALA A 269 -19.63 5.04 20.59
N ASP A 270 -19.42 5.46 21.82
CA ASP A 270 -20.06 6.65 22.40
C ASP A 270 -19.53 7.93 21.74
N SER A 271 -18.23 7.96 21.44
CA SER A 271 -17.59 9.03 20.68
C SER A 271 -16.94 8.47 19.42
N HIS A 272 -17.28 9.03 18.25
CA HIS A 272 -16.79 8.58 16.95
C HIS A 272 -15.94 9.68 16.31
N VAL A 273 -14.69 9.34 16.02
CA VAL A 273 -13.69 10.25 15.46
C VAL A 273 -13.18 9.71 14.13
N PHE A 274 -13.24 10.52 13.08
CA PHE A 274 -12.52 10.28 11.84
C PHE A 274 -11.23 11.08 11.83
N LEU A 275 -10.10 10.40 11.72
CA LEU A 275 -8.78 11.03 11.60
C LEU A 275 -8.29 10.91 10.15
N LEU A 276 -8.22 12.04 9.47
CA LEU A 276 -7.88 12.13 8.06
C LEU A 276 -6.83 13.20 7.78
N GLY A 277 -6.40 13.31 6.53
CA GLY A 277 -5.42 14.29 6.07
C GLY A 277 -4.98 13.95 4.64
N TYR A 278 -3.69 13.78 4.45
CA TYR A 278 -3.10 13.21 3.25
C TYR A 278 -2.05 12.17 3.65
N PRO A 279 -1.74 11.16 2.83
CA PRO A 279 -0.64 10.25 3.16
C PRO A 279 0.63 11.02 3.55
N ARG A 280 1.33 10.58 4.57
CA ARG A 280 2.54 11.23 5.12
C ARG A 280 2.30 12.56 5.86
N SER A 281 1.07 12.93 6.16
CA SER A 281 0.77 14.15 6.95
C SER A 281 0.95 13.97 8.46
N GLY A 282 1.11 12.73 8.97
CA GLY A 282 1.26 12.43 10.39
C GLY A 282 0.03 11.78 11.05
N THR A 283 -0.94 11.32 10.27
CA THR A 283 -2.15 10.63 10.78
C THR A 283 -1.82 9.43 11.65
N THR A 284 -0.89 8.57 11.24
CA THR A 284 -0.45 7.41 12.05
C THR A 284 0.16 7.82 13.40
N LEU A 285 0.84 8.98 13.45
CA LEU A 285 1.38 9.50 14.71
C LEU A 285 0.23 9.88 15.66
N VAL A 286 -0.73 10.69 15.18
CA VAL A 286 -1.88 11.12 16.01
C VAL A 286 -2.76 9.95 16.41
N GLU A 287 -2.96 8.97 15.53
CA GLU A 287 -3.67 7.74 15.86
C GLU A 287 -3.06 7.03 17.07
N ASN A 288 -1.73 6.82 17.05
CA ASN A 288 -1.05 6.11 18.14
C ASN A 288 -0.92 6.96 19.41
N ILE A 289 -0.85 8.29 19.29
CA ILE A 289 -0.96 9.21 20.42
C ILE A 289 -2.32 9.02 21.10
N LEU A 290 -3.42 9.09 20.36
CA LEU A 290 -4.78 8.92 20.92
C LEU A 290 -5.02 7.51 21.47
N ALA A 291 -4.57 6.48 20.75
CA ALA A 291 -4.69 5.08 21.19
C ALA A 291 -3.85 4.75 22.45
N SER A 292 -3.02 5.67 22.93
CA SER A 292 -2.33 5.54 24.22
C SER A 292 -3.23 5.86 25.40
N LEU A 293 -4.38 6.50 25.18
CA LEU A 293 -5.33 6.82 26.23
C LEU A 293 -6.23 5.63 26.56
N PRO A 294 -6.52 5.37 27.85
CA PRO A 294 -7.52 4.39 28.22
C PRO A 294 -8.90 4.71 27.62
N GLY A 295 -9.61 3.69 27.15
CA GLY A 295 -10.94 3.84 26.55
C GLY A 295 -10.93 4.39 25.12
N VAL A 296 -9.76 4.59 24.50
CA VAL A 296 -9.64 4.94 23.08
C VAL A 296 -9.20 3.73 22.27
N SER A 297 -10.03 3.35 21.33
CA SER A 297 -9.73 2.31 20.31
C SER A 297 -9.50 2.97 18.97
N ALA A 298 -8.52 2.48 18.19
CA ALA A 298 -8.22 3.03 16.89
C ALA A 298 -8.08 1.93 15.82
N LEU A 299 -8.50 2.23 14.60
CA LEU A 299 -8.45 1.34 13.45
C LEU A 299 -7.68 2.01 12.31
N GLU A 300 -6.61 1.34 11.86
CA GLU A 300 -5.68 1.83 10.85
C GLU A 300 -6.14 1.43 9.43
N GLU A 301 -6.40 2.40 8.57
CA GLU A 301 -6.57 2.29 7.11
C GLU A 301 -7.46 1.12 6.63
N ARG A 302 -8.66 0.98 7.21
CA ARG A 302 -9.62 -0.06 6.81
C ARG A 302 -10.76 0.52 5.96
N PRO A 303 -11.27 -0.25 4.97
CA PRO A 303 -12.35 0.20 4.09
C PRO A 303 -13.72 0.10 4.80
N THR A 304 -13.88 0.79 5.92
CA THR A 304 -15.07 0.77 6.77
C THR A 304 -16.32 1.28 6.06
N LEU A 305 -16.18 2.22 5.10
CA LEU A 305 -17.25 2.86 4.33
C LEU A 305 -17.54 2.20 2.98
N ARG A 306 -17.00 1.00 2.70
CA ARG A 306 -17.06 0.37 1.37
C ARG A 306 -18.46 0.33 0.76
N GLU A 307 -19.48 -0.12 1.49
CA GLU A 307 -20.84 -0.24 0.97
C GLU A 307 -21.43 1.12 0.60
N ALA A 308 -21.12 2.14 1.39
CA ALA A 308 -21.54 3.51 1.09
C ALA A 308 -20.74 4.09 -0.10
N ASP A 309 -19.44 3.81 -0.21
CA ASP A 309 -18.64 4.18 -1.38
C ASP A 309 -19.26 3.62 -2.66
N GLU A 310 -19.53 2.32 -2.67
CA GLU A 310 -20.11 1.61 -3.83
C GLU A 310 -21.51 2.13 -4.19
N ALA A 311 -22.33 2.45 -3.18
CA ALA A 311 -23.70 2.92 -3.40
C ALA A 311 -23.78 4.37 -3.86
N PHE A 312 -22.87 5.24 -3.40
CA PHE A 312 -23.05 6.69 -3.52
C PHE A 312 -21.94 7.44 -4.25
N LEU A 313 -20.73 6.92 -4.27
CA LEU A 313 -19.58 7.62 -4.89
C LEU A 313 -19.19 7.04 -6.26
N GLY A 314 -19.91 6.02 -6.76
CA GLY A 314 -19.63 5.40 -8.05
C GLY A 314 -19.91 6.31 -9.24
N ASP A 315 -20.98 7.13 -9.14
CA ASP A 315 -21.43 8.05 -10.19
C ASP A 315 -22.17 9.27 -9.61
N ASP A 316 -22.53 10.23 -10.49
CA ASP A 316 -23.24 11.46 -10.09
C ASP A 316 -24.66 11.16 -9.57
N ALA A 317 -25.32 10.12 -10.08
CA ALA A 317 -26.66 9.72 -9.61
C ALA A 317 -26.59 9.15 -8.20
N GLY A 318 -25.55 8.37 -7.88
CA GLY A 318 -25.25 7.91 -6.52
C GLY A 318 -25.04 9.07 -5.57
N PHE A 319 -24.24 10.05 -5.97
CA PHE A 319 -23.99 11.24 -5.16
C PHE A 319 -25.28 12.06 -4.91
N ALA A 320 -26.14 12.21 -5.93
CA ALA A 320 -27.43 12.88 -5.77
C ALA A 320 -28.36 12.13 -4.78
N ARG A 321 -28.36 10.80 -4.78
CA ARG A 321 -29.08 10.01 -3.77
C ARG A 321 -28.52 10.21 -2.37
N LEU A 322 -27.20 10.32 -2.22
CA LEU A 322 -26.57 10.61 -0.92
C LEU A 322 -27.08 11.93 -0.35
N ALA A 323 -27.14 12.99 -1.15
CA ALA A 323 -27.64 14.30 -0.74
C ALA A 323 -29.09 14.26 -0.23
N GLY A 324 -29.93 13.39 -0.81
CA GLY A 324 -31.34 13.20 -0.42
C GLY A 324 -31.60 12.11 0.63
N LEU A 325 -30.58 11.41 1.12
CA LEU A 325 -30.70 10.23 1.98
C LEU A 325 -31.39 10.56 3.31
N SER A 326 -32.49 9.87 3.62
CA SER A 326 -33.17 9.98 4.92
C SER A 326 -32.40 9.22 6.02
N PRO A 327 -32.65 9.54 7.31
CA PRO A 327 -32.03 8.80 8.42
C PRO A 327 -32.27 7.29 8.36
N ALA A 328 -33.49 6.86 8.03
CA ALA A 328 -33.85 5.44 7.93
C ALA A 328 -33.10 4.72 6.78
N GLU A 329 -32.89 5.40 5.65
CA GLU A 329 -32.11 4.88 4.54
C GLU A 329 -30.60 4.86 4.84
N ALA A 330 -30.11 5.71 5.76
CA ALA A 330 -28.72 5.73 6.20
C ALA A 330 -28.38 4.58 7.16
N ASP A 331 -29.35 4.08 7.92
CA ASP A 331 -29.13 3.07 8.98
C ASP A 331 -28.47 1.77 8.50
N PRO A 332 -28.83 1.17 7.35
CA PRO A 332 -28.11 -0.01 6.86
C PRO A 332 -26.63 0.21 6.62
N PHE A 333 -26.24 1.38 6.12
CA PHE A 333 -24.83 1.74 5.86
C PHE A 333 -24.07 1.99 7.16
N ARG A 334 -24.73 2.61 8.15
CA ARG A 334 -24.18 2.80 9.50
C ARG A 334 -23.99 1.46 10.21
N ALA A 335 -24.94 0.55 10.11
CA ALA A 335 -24.85 -0.80 10.64
C ALA A 335 -23.72 -1.61 9.96
N ALA A 336 -23.60 -1.53 8.64
CA ALA A 336 -22.51 -2.18 7.89
C ALA A 336 -21.12 -1.65 8.29
N TYR A 337 -21.00 -0.35 8.52
CA TYR A 337 -19.78 0.28 9.03
C TYR A 337 -19.37 -0.30 10.38
N TRP A 338 -20.26 -0.31 11.39
CA TRP A 338 -19.94 -0.83 12.72
C TRP A 338 -19.72 -2.34 12.74
N ALA A 339 -20.40 -3.08 11.87
CA ALA A 339 -20.14 -4.51 11.69
C ALA A 339 -18.69 -4.77 11.21
N LYS A 340 -18.13 -3.90 10.35
CA LYS A 340 -16.72 -4.00 9.93
C LYS A 340 -15.75 -3.65 11.04
N VAL A 341 -16.07 -2.68 11.87
CA VAL A 341 -15.26 -2.34 13.06
C VAL A 341 -15.21 -3.54 14.00
N ALA A 342 -16.36 -4.16 14.29
CA ALA A 342 -16.44 -5.38 15.10
C ALA A 342 -15.69 -6.58 14.45
N ALA A 343 -15.82 -6.75 13.14
CA ALA A 343 -15.10 -7.80 12.39
C ALA A 343 -13.57 -7.61 12.38
N ALA A 344 -13.10 -6.39 12.63
CA ALA A 344 -11.67 -6.12 12.85
C ALA A 344 -11.20 -6.52 14.26
N GLY A 345 -12.07 -7.09 15.10
CA GLY A 345 -11.76 -7.56 16.46
C GLY A 345 -11.80 -6.46 17.52
N LEU A 346 -12.42 -5.30 17.22
CA LEU A 346 -12.53 -4.19 18.15
C LEU A 346 -13.90 -4.19 18.86
N ASP A 347 -13.89 -4.14 20.19
CA ASP A 347 -15.03 -3.76 21.01
C ASP A 347 -14.87 -2.27 21.35
N VAL A 348 -15.77 -1.45 20.83
CA VAL A 348 -15.70 0.02 20.94
C VAL A 348 -16.86 0.61 21.77
N ALA A 349 -17.80 -0.23 22.22
CA ALA A 349 -18.94 0.22 23.00
C ALA A 349 -18.50 0.90 24.31
N GLY A 350 -19.12 2.02 24.64
CA GLY A 350 -18.80 2.79 25.87
C GLY A 350 -17.48 3.57 25.81
N GLY A 351 -16.83 3.65 24.62
CA GLY A 351 -15.54 4.31 24.47
C GLY A 351 -15.48 5.30 23.30
N THR A 352 -14.28 5.80 23.05
CA THR A 352 -13.97 6.62 21.88
C THR A 352 -13.33 5.75 20.80
N PHE A 353 -13.88 5.82 19.60
CA PHE A 353 -13.35 5.10 18.43
C PHE A 353 -12.77 6.06 17.40
N VAL A 354 -11.51 5.83 17.03
CA VAL A 354 -10.78 6.61 16.01
C VAL A 354 -10.62 5.76 14.75
N ASP A 355 -11.30 6.17 13.69
CA ASP A 355 -11.16 5.58 12.36
C ASP A 355 -10.15 6.39 11.54
N MET A 356 -8.90 5.90 11.48
CA MET A 356 -7.81 6.59 10.79
C MET A 356 -7.63 6.09 9.37
N ASP A 357 -7.73 7.00 8.42
CA ASP A 357 -7.32 6.80 7.03
C ASP A 357 -7.05 8.16 6.39
N PRO A 358 -5.80 8.43 5.94
CA PRO A 358 -5.44 9.72 5.35
C PRO A 358 -6.33 10.14 4.19
N LEU A 359 -6.85 9.18 3.42
CA LEU A 359 -7.65 9.43 2.23
C LEU A 359 -9.15 9.56 2.49
N LYS A 360 -9.61 9.45 3.74
CA LYS A 360 -11.03 9.66 4.07
C LYS A 360 -11.54 11.09 3.83
N GLY A 361 -10.66 12.04 3.53
CA GLY A 361 -11.04 13.33 2.99
C GLY A 361 -11.94 13.25 1.75
N LEU A 362 -11.76 12.21 0.92
CA LEU A 362 -12.65 11.90 -0.21
C LEU A 362 -14.09 11.56 0.21
N ARG A 363 -14.26 11.12 1.44
CA ARG A 363 -15.50 10.57 1.99
C ARG A 363 -16.19 11.51 2.96
N LEU A 364 -15.74 12.77 3.05
CA LEU A 364 -16.38 13.77 3.90
C LEU A 364 -17.89 13.93 3.61
N PRO A 365 -18.38 13.86 2.34
CA PRO A 365 -19.80 13.82 2.07
C PRO A 365 -20.51 12.62 2.71
N LEU A 366 -19.94 11.41 2.64
CA LEU A 366 -20.49 10.23 3.29
C LEU A 366 -20.47 10.38 4.82
N ILE A 367 -19.34 10.83 5.38
CA ILE A 367 -19.18 11.03 6.82
C ILE A 367 -20.22 12.02 7.34
N SER A 368 -20.37 13.17 6.70
CA SER A 368 -21.34 14.17 7.07
C SER A 368 -22.78 13.63 7.07
N ARG A 369 -23.11 12.77 6.11
CA ARG A 369 -24.47 12.24 5.94
C ARG A 369 -24.76 11.06 6.85
N LEU A 370 -23.82 10.13 6.99
CA LEU A 370 -24.00 8.91 7.78
C LEU A 370 -23.71 9.11 9.27
N PHE A 371 -22.79 10.01 9.61
CA PHE A 371 -22.30 10.21 10.98
C PHE A 371 -22.26 11.71 11.34
N PRO A 372 -23.41 12.40 11.36
CA PRO A 372 -23.46 13.87 11.54
C PRO A 372 -22.94 14.34 12.91
N GLN A 373 -22.80 13.43 13.88
CA GLN A 373 -22.30 13.71 15.22
C GLN A 373 -20.80 13.37 15.37
N ALA A 374 -20.19 12.75 14.34
CA ALA A 374 -18.78 12.38 14.40
C ALA A 374 -17.89 13.63 14.43
N GLN A 375 -16.80 13.51 15.15
CA GLN A 375 -15.72 14.48 15.18
C GLN A 375 -14.72 14.16 14.07
N VAL A 376 -14.21 15.19 13.39
CA VAL A 376 -13.27 15.00 12.27
C VAL A 376 -11.96 15.72 12.57
N LEU A 377 -10.90 14.95 12.72
CA LEU A 377 -9.55 15.47 12.88
C LEU A 377 -8.86 15.54 11.51
N ILE A 378 -8.32 16.69 11.15
CA ILE A 378 -7.68 16.93 9.87
C ILE A 378 -6.21 17.27 10.09
N MET A 379 -5.35 16.35 9.67
CA MET A 379 -3.91 16.58 9.71
C MET A 379 -3.46 17.53 8.59
N ARG A 380 -2.69 18.54 8.99
CA ARG A 380 -2.00 19.48 8.07
C ARG A 380 -0.49 19.40 8.27
N ARG A 381 0.22 19.31 7.18
CA ARG A 381 1.68 19.37 7.12
C ARG A 381 2.10 20.16 5.90
N ASP A 382 3.32 20.67 5.89
CA ASP A 382 3.86 21.38 4.73
C ASP A 382 3.64 20.58 3.43
N PRO A 383 2.96 21.18 2.43
CA PRO A 383 2.66 20.50 1.15
C PRO A 383 3.92 20.00 0.43
N ARG A 384 5.05 20.70 0.58
CA ARG A 384 6.34 20.32 -0.01
C ARG A 384 6.89 19.03 0.61
N ASP A 385 6.82 18.93 1.96
CA ASP A 385 7.20 17.71 2.68
C ASP A 385 6.30 16.52 2.33
N ILE A 386 5.00 16.75 2.22
CA ILE A 386 4.02 15.72 1.87
C ILE A 386 4.30 15.17 0.47
N VAL A 387 4.38 16.06 -0.53
CA VAL A 387 4.56 15.67 -1.93
C VAL A 387 5.90 14.98 -2.14
N TRP A 388 6.97 15.51 -1.55
CA TRP A 388 8.26 14.85 -1.55
C TRP A 388 8.19 13.45 -0.89
N SER A 389 7.60 13.36 0.30
CA SER A 389 7.51 12.10 1.04
C SER A 389 6.66 11.05 0.31
N CYS A 390 5.56 11.43 -0.34
CA CYS A 390 4.75 10.52 -1.14
C CYS A 390 5.48 10.06 -2.41
N PHE A 391 6.23 10.97 -3.05
CA PHE A 391 6.98 10.63 -4.26
C PHE A 391 8.09 9.60 -3.99
N HIS A 392 8.96 9.82 -2.99
CA HIS A 392 10.08 8.90 -2.79
C HIS A 392 9.70 7.61 -2.04
N THR A 393 8.61 7.61 -1.26
CA THR A 393 8.17 6.43 -0.52
C THR A 393 7.63 5.35 -1.46
N ASN A 394 7.98 4.09 -1.17
CA ASN A 394 7.47 2.95 -1.92
C ASN A 394 6.18 2.44 -1.29
N PHE A 395 5.05 2.69 -1.96
CA PHE A 395 3.73 2.21 -1.54
C PHE A 395 3.34 0.94 -2.30
N ALA A 396 2.49 0.11 -1.70
CA ALA A 396 1.77 -0.92 -2.44
C ALA A 396 0.94 -0.27 -3.55
N MET A 397 0.90 -0.89 -4.75
CA MET A 397 0.26 -0.31 -5.92
C MET A 397 -1.26 -0.31 -5.80
N THR A 398 -1.84 0.87 -5.85
CA THR A 398 -3.28 1.16 -5.85
C THR A 398 -3.55 2.30 -6.83
N SER A 399 -4.81 2.62 -7.11
CA SER A 399 -5.16 3.79 -7.93
C SER A 399 -4.58 5.10 -7.37
N THR A 400 -4.56 5.23 -6.06
CA THR A 400 -3.96 6.40 -5.38
C THR A 400 -2.44 6.43 -5.51
N SER A 401 -1.76 5.31 -5.20
CA SER A 401 -0.30 5.28 -5.23
C SER A 401 0.26 5.33 -6.65
N TYR A 402 -0.54 5.00 -7.67
CA TYR A 402 -0.21 5.24 -9.07
C TYR A 402 -0.06 6.75 -9.37
N GLU A 403 -0.77 7.62 -8.64
CA GLU A 403 -0.56 9.08 -8.70
C GLU A 403 0.80 9.52 -8.12
N PHE A 404 1.48 8.68 -7.34
CA PHE A 404 2.80 8.95 -6.76
C PHE A 404 3.96 8.49 -7.67
N THR A 405 3.68 8.10 -8.90
CA THR A 405 4.70 7.62 -9.86
C THR A 405 5.48 8.74 -10.55
N SER A 406 5.10 9.99 -10.37
CA SER A 406 5.95 11.14 -10.70
C SER A 406 5.69 12.30 -9.74
N LEU A 407 6.66 13.17 -9.58
CA LEU A 407 6.54 14.34 -8.70
C LEU A 407 5.37 15.24 -9.10
N GLU A 408 5.18 15.48 -10.40
CA GLU A 408 4.09 16.29 -10.93
C GLU A 408 2.72 15.65 -10.69
N ARG A 409 2.57 14.35 -10.95
CA ARG A 409 1.33 13.63 -10.65
C ARG A 409 0.98 13.70 -9.17
N THR A 410 1.98 13.51 -8.30
CA THR A 410 1.82 13.61 -6.85
C THR A 410 1.33 14.99 -6.42
N ALA A 411 1.93 16.07 -6.96
CA ALA A 411 1.52 17.43 -6.65
C ALA A 411 0.10 17.75 -7.14
N ARG A 412 -0.26 17.33 -8.36
CA ARG A 412 -1.62 17.50 -8.92
C ARG A 412 -2.68 16.69 -8.15
N HIS A 413 -2.33 15.49 -7.70
CA HIS A 413 -3.22 14.69 -6.85
C HIS A 413 -3.40 15.34 -5.48
N TYR A 414 -2.33 15.86 -4.89
CA TYR A 414 -2.41 16.63 -3.64
C TYR A 414 -3.34 17.83 -3.78
N ASP A 415 -3.16 18.60 -4.84
CA ASP A 415 -3.99 19.78 -5.15
C ASP A 415 -5.48 19.40 -5.28
N ALA A 416 -5.81 18.36 -6.05
CA ALA A 416 -7.18 17.90 -6.21
C ALA A 416 -7.80 17.46 -4.85
N MET A 417 -7.05 16.72 -4.04
CA MET A 417 -7.48 16.30 -2.70
C MET A 417 -7.72 17.48 -1.77
N MET A 418 -6.84 18.48 -1.78
CA MET A 418 -7.00 19.65 -0.93
C MET A 418 -8.19 20.49 -1.37
N ARG A 419 -8.41 20.67 -2.68
CA ARG A 419 -9.61 21.35 -3.19
C ARG A 419 -10.89 20.67 -2.70
N LEU A 420 -11.00 19.36 -2.82
CA LEU A 420 -12.18 18.62 -2.35
C LEU A 420 -12.34 18.72 -0.83
N THR A 421 -11.24 18.60 -0.09
CA THR A 421 -11.28 18.70 1.38
C THR A 421 -11.77 20.09 1.81
N GLU A 422 -11.18 21.16 1.28
CA GLU A 422 -11.57 22.53 1.65
C GLU A 422 -13.02 22.82 1.24
N LEU A 423 -13.42 22.40 0.01
CA LEU A 423 -14.82 22.53 -0.43
C LEU A 423 -15.78 21.79 0.52
N SER A 424 -15.39 20.60 0.98
CA SER A 424 -16.20 19.83 1.93
C SER A 424 -16.32 20.55 3.28
N LEU A 425 -15.23 21.14 3.78
CA LEU A 425 -15.24 21.93 5.03
C LEU A 425 -16.11 23.19 4.92
N GLU A 426 -16.18 23.80 3.73
CA GLU A 426 -16.99 24.98 3.48
C GLU A 426 -18.49 24.66 3.33
N ARG A 427 -18.81 23.50 2.76
CA ARG A 427 -20.19 23.15 2.36
C ARG A 427 -20.94 22.23 3.34
N LEU A 428 -20.20 21.42 4.10
CA LEU A 428 -20.79 20.36 4.92
C LEU A 428 -20.80 20.73 6.40
N PRO A 429 -21.85 20.38 7.17
CA PRO A 429 -21.96 20.63 8.60
C PRO A 429 -21.08 19.63 9.39
N LEU A 430 -19.77 19.77 9.32
CA LEU A 430 -18.81 18.90 9.97
C LEU A 430 -18.29 19.52 11.27
N ASN A 431 -18.16 18.71 12.32
CA ASN A 431 -17.48 19.11 13.56
C ASN A 431 -15.99 18.79 13.41
N THR A 432 -15.16 19.81 13.15
CA THR A 432 -13.78 19.60 12.71
C THR A 432 -12.75 20.28 13.59
N HIS A 433 -11.57 19.65 13.73
CA HIS A 433 -10.39 20.24 14.35
C HIS A 433 -9.16 19.97 13.48
N VAL A 434 -8.38 21.02 13.22
CA VAL A 434 -7.15 20.93 12.43
C VAL A 434 -5.95 20.71 13.34
N VAL A 435 -5.20 19.65 13.10
CA VAL A 435 -3.95 19.36 13.81
C VAL A 435 -2.77 19.63 12.87
N ARG A 436 -1.91 20.56 13.25
CA ARG A 436 -0.69 20.88 12.50
C ARG A 436 0.45 19.97 12.94
N TYR A 437 1.11 19.32 11.98
CA TYR A 437 2.24 18.43 12.27
C TYR A 437 3.44 19.15 12.89
N ASP A 438 3.77 20.35 12.39
CA ASP A 438 4.86 21.17 12.91
C ASP A 438 4.61 21.63 14.36
N ALA A 439 3.38 22.03 14.71
CA ALA A 439 3.00 22.32 16.07
C ALA A 439 3.04 21.06 16.96
N LEU A 440 2.54 19.94 16.46
CA LEU A 440 2.55 18.68 17.21
C LEU A 440 3.96 18.24 17.61
N VAL A 441 4.95 18.36 16.70
CA VAL A 441 6.32 17.91 17.01
C VAL A 441 7.12 18.90 17.84
N ARG A 442 6.79 20.20 17.80
CA ARG A 442 7.50 21.24 18.55
C ARG A 442 6.83 21.61 19.87
N GLU A 443 5.51 21.53 19.92
CA GLU A 443 4.66 21.95 21.05
C GLU A 443 3.70 20.81 21.44
N PHE A 444 4.25 19.61 21.67
CA PHE A 444 3.50 18.38 21.85
C PHE A 444 2.38 18.51 22.89
N ASP A 445 2.70 18.97 24.10
CA ASP A 445 1.72 19.06 25.20
C ASP A 445 0.61 20.05 24.89
N ALA A 446 0.94 21.20 24.33
CA ALA A 446 -0.06 22.22 23.99
C ALA A 446 -0.99 21.71 22.89
N THR A 447 -0.43 21.10 21.84
CA THR A 447 -1.19 20.57 20.72
C THR A 447 -2.07 19.39 21.14
N THR A 448 -1.55 18.47 21.95
CA THR A 448 -2.32 17.32 22.43
C THR A 448 -3.38 17.69 23.47
N ARG A 449 -3.20 18.75 24.27
CA ARG A 449 -4.26 19.30 25.12
C ARG A 449 -5.41 19.85 24.31
N ALA A 450 -5.14 20.69 23.31
CA ALA A 450 -6.18 21.21 22.42
C ALA A 450 -6.93 20.08 21.69
N LEU A 451 -6.22 19.04 21.30
CA LEU A 451 -6.80 17.84 20.68
C LEU A 451 -7.72 17.09 21.66
N CYS A 452 -7.28 16.85 22.89
CA CYS A 452 -8.09 16.21 23.93
C CYS A 452 -9.32 17.05 24.28
N ASP A 453 -9.16 18.36 24.43
CA ASP A 453 -10.27 19.29 24.71
C ASP A 453 -11.35 19.22 23.62
N PHE A 454 -10.94 19.21 22.34
CA PHE A 454 -11.88 19.07 21.22
C PHE A 454 -12.61 17.72 21.24
N LEU A 455 -11.93 16.63 21.60
CA LEU A 455 -12.50 15.29 21.64
C LEU A 455 -13.31 15.01 22.92
N GLY A 456 -13.22 15.87 23.92
CA GLY A 456 -13.82 15.64 25.26
C GLY A 456 -13.08 14.57 26.06
N LEU A 457 -11.79 14.35 25.77
CA LEU A 457 -10.94 13.36 26.44
C LEU A 457 -10.07 14.02 27.54
N PRO A 458 -9.83 13.34 28.67
CA PRO A 458 -8.88 13.84 29.64
C PRO A 458 -7.44 13.74 29.10
N TRP A 459 -6.71 14.86 29.16
CA TRP A 459 -5.29 14.81 28.79
C TRP A 459 -4.49 14.00 29.82
N SER A 460 -3.56 13.19 29.37
CA SER A 460 -2.70 12.35 30.20
C SER A 460 -1.27 12.32 29.65
N VAL A 461 -0.31 12.11 30.56
CA VAL A 461 1.09 11.88 30.20
C VAL A 461 1.29 10.59 29.38
N GLU A 462 0.32 9.68 29.39
CA GLU A 462 0.33 8.45 28.57
C GLU A 462 0.41 8.75 27.08
N LEU A 463 -0.01 9.92 26.63
CA LEU A 463 0.12 10.36 25.23
C LEU A 463 1.58 10.36 24.74
N HIS A 464 2.56 10.52 25.63
CA HIS A 464 3.99 10.40 25.31
C HIS A 464 4.45 8.96 25.03
N ASN A 465 3.64 7.96 25.41
CA ASN A 465 3.96 6.54 25.21
C ASN A 465 3.51 6.00 23.85
N PHE A 466 3.17 6.87 22.90
CA PHE A 466 2.68 6.50 21.56
C PHE A 466 3.56 5.49 20.82
N ASN A 467 4.88 5.54 20.99
CA ASN A 467 5.83 4.62 20.37
C ASN A 467 5.69 3.18 20.91
N ARG A 468 5.43 3.03 22.21
CA ARG A 468 5.14 1.73 22.84
C ARG A 468 3.79 1.20 22.35
N THR A 469 2.81 2.07 22.26
CA THR A 469 1.48 1.76 21.71
C THR A 469 1.59 1.29 20.27
N ALA A 470 2.33 2.02 19.43
CA ALA A 470 2.58 1.64 18.03
C ALA A 470 3.31 0.29 17.89
N ALA A 471 4.27 0.01 18.78
CA ALA A 471 4.96 -1.27 18.80
C ALA A 471 4.04 -2.43 19.19
N ALA A 472 3.18 -2.23 20.21
CA ALA A 472 2.24 -3.25 20.69
C ALA A 472 1.11 -3.53 19.69
N ARG A 473 0.60 -2.52 18.98
CA ARG A 473 -0.48 -2.64 18.01
C ARG A 473 -0.05 -3.23 16.66
N GLY A 474 1.24 -3.21 16.34
CA GLY A 474 1.74 -3.75 15.07
C GLY A 474 1.37 -2.90 13.87
N VAL A 475 1.63 -1.59 13.92
CA VAL A 475 1.39 -0.63 12.82
C VAL A 475 1.97 -1.11 11.50
N SER A 476 1.18 -1.07 10.43
CA SER A 476 1.51 -1.60 9.10
C SER A 476 1.66 -0.55 8.00
N THR A 477 1.40 0.74 8.28
CA THR A 477 1.54 1.82 7.31
C THR A 477 3.00 2.09 6.91
N ALA A 478 3.19 2.84 5.83
CA ALA A 478 4.51 3.34 5.40
C ALA A 478 5.22 4.21 6.47
N SER A 479 4.52 4.60 7.53
CA SER A 479 5.06 5.36 8.67
C SER A 479 5.44 4.49 9.87
N ALA A 480 5.26 3.17 9.81
CA ALA A 480 5.45 2.25 10.95
C ALA A 480 6.82 2.38 11.62
N ALA A 481 7.89 2.42 10.84
CA ALA A 481 9.25 2.55 11.37
C ALA A 481 9.48 3.90 12.09
N GLN A 482 8.76 4.94 11.68
CA GLN A 482 8.89 6.29 12.26
C GLN A 482 8.16 6.40 13.61
N VAL A 483 6.93 5.89 13.70
CA VAL A 483 6.11 6.00 14.92
C VAL A 483 6.54 5.08 16.06
N ARG A 484 7.37 4.08 15.77
CA ARG A 484 7.99 3.21 16.78
C ARG A 484 9.20 3.84 17.46
N LYS A 485 9.69 4.97 16.95
CA LYS A 485 10.81 5.72 17.53
C LYS A 485 10.28 6.86 18.41
N SER A 486 11.18 7.52 19.15
CA SER A 486 10.86 8.77 19.85
C SER A 486 10.40 9.84 18.86
N LEU A 487 9.60 10.78 19.36
CA LEU A 487 9.18 11.93 18.56
C LEU A 487 10.40 12.68 18.01
N TYR A 488 10.40 12.96 16.72
CA TYR A 488 11.45 13.75 16.06
C TYR A 488 10.82 14.82 15.17
N ASP A 489 11.51 15.93 15.00
CA ASP A 489 11.08 16.96 14.05
C ASP A 489 11.37 16.51 12.62
N GLY A 490 10.33 16.03 11.95
CA GLY A 490 10.36 15.62 10.56
C GLY A 490 9.95 16.73 9.58
N THR A 491 9.95 18.00 10.01
CA THR A 491 9.62 19.15 9.17
C THR A 491 10.79 19.53 8.26
N ARG A 492 10.49 20.26 7.19
CA ARG A 492 11.48 20.86 6.28
C ARG A 492 12.41 19.85 5.57
N GLN A 493 11.98 18.59 5.46
CA GLN A 493 12.76 17.57 4.72
C GLN A 493 12.87 17.91 3.23
N TRP A 494 11.91 18.64 2.70
CA TRP A 494 11.87 19.11 1.33
C TRP A 494 13.02 20.08 0.98
N GLU A 495 13.61 20.82 1.94
CA GLU A 495 14.65 21.80 1.70
C GLU A 495 15.89 21.19 1.01
N ARG A 496 16.21 19.95 1.33
CA ARG A 496 17.29 19.21 0.67
C ARG A 496 17.03 18.97 -0.81
N TYR A 497 15.77 19.02 -1.23
CA TYR A 497 15.29 18.79 -2.58
C TYR A 497 14.61 20.01 -3.18
N ALA A 498 14.90 21.22 -2.66
CA ALA A 498 14.25 22.47 -3.09
C ALA A 498 14.34 22.67 -4.61
N LYS A 499 15.53 22.45 -5.19
CA LYS A 499 15.75 22.54 -6.64
C LYS A 499 14.88 21.57 -7.45
N GLN A 500 14.77 20.33 -6.97
CA GLN A 500 13.99 19.31 -7.66
C GLN A 500 12.48 19.52 -7.54
N LEU A 501 12.05 20.24 -6.49
CA LEU A 501 10.64 20.61 -6.26
C LEU A 501 10.21 21.88 -7.03
N GLU A 502 11.14 22.71 -7.53
CA GLU A 502 10.83 23.94 -8.27
C GLU A 502 9.72 23.77 -9.32
N PRO A 503 9.70 22.70 -10.16
CA PRO A 503 8.67 22.54 -11.20
C PRO A 503 7.25 22.39 -10.65
N VAL A 504 7.08 21.93 -9.42
CA VAL A 504 5.77 21.69 -8.81
C VAL A 504 5.35 22.76 -7.79
N LEU A 505 6.25 23.68 -7.43
CA LEU A 505 5.93 24.79 -6.52
C LEU A 505 4.72 25.61 -6.97
N PRO A 506 4.51 25.94 -8.27
CA PRO A 506 3.31 26.68 -8.67
C PRO A 506 2.00 25.96 -8.35
N ILE A 507 2.00 24.63 -8.32
CA ILE A 507 0.82 23.82 -7.94
C ILE A 507 0.60 23.88 -6.43
N LEU A 508 1.69 23.89 -5.65
CA LEU A 508 1.65 23.82 -4.19
C LEU A 508 1.52 25.20 -3.51
N ALA A 509 1.94 26.28 -4.18
CA ALA A 509 1.97 27.63 -3.62
C ALA A 509 0.62 28.08 -2.99
N PRO A 510 -0.55 27.87 -3.61
CA PRO A 510 -1.83 28.23 -2.99
C PRO A 510 -2.06 27.54 -1.65
N TRP A 511 -1.57 26.30 -1.48
CA TRP A 511 -1.73 25.52 -0.26
C TRP A 511 -0.70 25.88 0.81
N ILE A 512 0.53 26.25 0.38
CA ILE A 512 1.58 26.75 1.28
C ILE A 512 1.08 28.03 1.95
N GLU A 513 0.58 28.98 1.15
CA GLU A 513 0.03 30.25 1.64
C GLU A 513 -1.23 30.01 2.51
N ARG A 514 -2.23 29.25 2.00
CA ARG A 514 -3.50 29.01 2.72
C ARG A 514 -3.29 28.36 4.07
N PHE A 515 -2.30 27.46 4.19
CA PHE A 515 -2.04 26.74 5.44
C PHE A 515 -0.93 27.37 6.29
N GLY A 516 -0.31 28.48 5.85
CA GLY A 516 0.72 29.22 6.58
C GLY A 516 2.00 28.41 6.79
N PHE A 517 2.56 27.86 5.72
CA PHE A 517 3.84 27.12 5.72
C PHE A 517 4.93 27.90 4.94
N ASP A 518 5.10 29.16 5.22
CA ASP A 518 6.09 30.04 4.56
C ASP A 518 7.56 29.65 4.86
#